data_e6ed8327c33e39967aace527a9088849
#
_entry.id   e6ed8327c33e39967aace527a9088849
#
_cell.length_a   1.000
_cell.length_b   1.000
_cell.length_c   1.000
_cell.angle_alpha   90.00
_cell.angle_beta   90.00
_cell.angle_gamma   90.00
#
_symmetry.space_group_name_H-M   'P 1'
#
loop_
_entity.id
_entity.type
_entity.pdbx_description
1 polymer ?
#
loop_
_entity_poly.entity_id
_entity_poly.type
_entity_poly.pdbx_seq_one_letter_code
_entity_poly.pdbx_strand_id
1 'polypeptide(L)'
;MLRGVAFAAAVLAAVPAIAGETMSAEEARRFVVGKMFTYNCFEGTRGQGRIMHDGSVVGSIQFQGAGQLRYAALPAGTLQVKGESVCASVRGMPFSPCFNLTRLDEKSFRGSVSGLGFASCEFTRQNGRAAVIRSTQNHSNEPLRLRSSITATAN
;
A
#
# COMPACT_ATOMS: atom_id res chain seq x y z
N MET A 1 -20.24 25.09 -64.43
CA MET A 1 -19.09 25.18 -63.43
C MET A 1 -19.59 24.62 -62.11
N LEU A 2 -19.40 23.31 -61.84
CA LEU A 2 -19.75 22.65 -60.55
C LEU A 2 -18.53 22.67 -59.63
N ARG A 3 -18.68 23.37 -58.49
CA ARG A 3 -17.67 23.32 -57.41
C ARG A 3 -18.05 22.20 -56.47
N GLY A 4 -17.26 21.13 -56.46
CA GLY A 4 -17.39 20.04 -55.51
C GLY A 4 -16.84 20.46 -54.15
N VAL A 5 -17.69 20.38 -53.11
CA VAL A 5 -17.30 20.56 -51.71
C VAL A 5 -16.95 19.17 -51.16
N ALA A 6 -15.66 18.94 -50.87
CA ALA A 6 -15.21 17.73 -50.21
C ALA A 6 -15.41 17.85 -48.69
N PHE A 7 -16.31 17.06 -48.12
CA PHE A 7 -16.47 16.92 -46.68
C PHE A 7 -15.40 15.93 -46.15
N ALA A 8 -14.45 16.46 -45.44
CA ALA A 8 -13.50 15.62 -44.66
C ALA A 8 -14.19 15.18 -43.36
N ALA A 9 -14.54 13.91 -43.27
CA ALA A 9 -15.05 13.31 -42.05
C ALA A 9 -13.89 13.04 -41.07
N ALA A 10 -13.78 13.83 -40.02
CA ALA A 10 -12.85 13.59 -38.94
C ALA A 10 -13.37 12.43 -38.08
N VAL A 11 -12.72 11.27 -38.14
CA VAL A 11 -12.97 10.11 -37.25
C VAL A 11 -12.31 10.40 -35.90
N LEU A 12 -13.10 10.78 -34.90
CA LEU A 12 -12.65 10.84 -33.51
C LEU A 12 -12.48 9.41 -33.00
N ALA A 13 -11.25 8.93 -32.87
CA ALA A 13 -10.92 7.70 -32.19
C ALA A 13 -11.20 7.90 -30.70
N ALA A 14 -12.30 7.33 -30.19
CA ALA A 14 -12.57 7.24 -28.77
C ALA A 14 -11.56 6.28 -28.13
N VAL A 15 -10.61 6.82 -27.36
CA VAL A 15 -9.70 6.01 -26.54
C VAL A 15 -10.52 5.42 -25.40
N PRO A 16 -10.63 4.07 -25.25
CA PRO A 16 -11.33 3.50 -24.11
C PRO A 16 -10.59 3.93 -22.82
N ALA A 17 -11.28 4.66 -21.96
CA ALA A 17 -10.82 4.90 -20.61
C ALA A 17 -10.78 3.53 -19.92
N ILE A 18 -9.61 3.07 -19.51
CA ILE A 18 -9.45 1.86 -18.72
C ILE A 18 -9.98 2.20 -17.33
N ALA A 19 -11.29 2.07 -17.15
CA ALA A 19 -11.91 2.08 -15.84
C ALA A 19 -11.45 0.81 -15.14
N GLY A 20 -10.81 0.95 -13.97
CA GLY A 20 -10.38 -0.21 -13.19
C GLY A 20 -11.57 -1.12 -12.87
N GLU A 21 -11.34 -2.42 -12.87
CA GLU A 21 -12.35 -3.44 -12.59
C GLU A 21 -12.56 -3.60 -11.08
N THR A 22 -13.80 -3.49 -10.63
CA THR A 22 -14.15 -3.75 -9.23
C THR A 22 -13.98 -5.25 -8.94
N MET A 23 -13.17 -5.59 -7.96
CA MET A 23 -12.94 -6.96 -7.54
C MET A 23 -14.00 -7.40 -6.52
N SER A 24 -14.53 -8.61 -6.67
CA SER A 24 -15.25 -9.28 -5.58
C SER A 24 -14.30 -9.52 -4.39
N ALA A 25 -14.87 -9.74 -3.20
CA ALA A 25 -14.06 -9.99 -2.01
C ALA A 25 -13.16 -11.23 -2.14
N GLU A 26 -13.63 -12.26 -2.85
CA GLU A 26 -12.86 -13.48 -3.07
C GLU A 26 -11.70 -13.26 -4.09
N GLU A 27 -11.94 -12.50 -5.13
CA GLU A 27 -10.88 -12.09 -6.08
C GLU A 27 -9.84 -11.22 -5.39
N ALA A 28 -10.27 -10.24 -4.60
CA ALA A 28 -9.41 -9.40 -3.81
C ALA A 28 -8.53 -10.22 -2.87
N ARG A 29 -9.12 -11.19 -2.17
CA ARG A 29 -8.39 -12.11 -1.29
C ARG A 29 -7.30 -12.87 -2.05
N ARG A 30 -7.62 -13.49 -3.18
CA ARG A 30 -6.64 -14.20 -4.03
C ARG A 30 -5.56 -13.26 -4.56
N PHE A 31 -5.93 -12.02 -4.85
CA PHE A 31 -5.00 -11.02 -5.37
C PHE A 31 -3.98 -10.58 -4.33
N VAL A 32 -4.39 -10.38 -3.06
CA VAL A 32 -3.55 -9.73 -2.05
C VAL A 32 -2.88 -10.67 -1.06
N VAL A 33 -3.51 -11.80 -0.69
CA VAL A 33 -3.01 -12.67 0.39
C VAL A 33 -1.64 -13.27 0.06
N GLY A 34 -0.75 -13.25 1.04
CA GLY A 34 0.60 -13.78 0.96
C GLY A 34 1.60 -12.92 0.19
N LYS A 35 1.16 -11.82 -0.42
CA LYS A 35 1.99 -10.96 -1.26
C LYS A 35 2.37 -9.67 -0.52
N MET A 36 3.52 -9.11 -0.86
CA MET A 36 3.99 -7.83 -0.34
C MET A 36 3.53 -6.71 -1.27
N PHE A 37 2.92 -5.68 -0.69
CA PHE A 37 2.52 -4.47 -1.40
C PHE A 37 3.18 -3.25 -0.78
N THR A 38 3.55 -2.28 -1.60
CA THR A 38 3.73 -0.90 -1.18
C THR A 38 2.42 -0.17 -1.41
N TYR A 39 2.14 0.83 -0.58
CA TYR A 39 0.93 1.63 -0.72
C TYR A 39 1.20 3.11 -0.52
N ASN A 40 0.34 3.92 -1.14
CA ASN A 40 0.32 5.36 -1.02
C ASN A 40 -1.15 5.82 -0.96
N CYS A 41 -1.50 6.57 0.07
CA CYS A 41 -2.87 7.03 0.31
C CYS A 41 -3.05 8.50 -0.07
N PHE A 42 -4.29 8.90 -0.28
CA PHE A 42 -4.66 10.24 -0.72
C PHE A 42 -4.17 11.35 0.21
N GLU A 43 -4.07 11.09 1.52
CA GLU A 43 -3.56 12.04 2.52
C GLU A 43 -2.03 12.00 2.68
N GLY A 44 -1.32 11.27 1.81
CA GLY A 44 0.13 11.17 1.82
C GLY A 44 0.70 10.10 2.77
N THR A 45 -0.13 9.33 3.47
CA THR A 45 0.34 8.14 4.20
C THR A 45 0.84 7.09 3.23
N ARG A 46 2.00 6.53 3.50
CA ARG A 46 2.64 5.52 2.66
C ARG A 46 3.30 4.43 3.50
N GLY A 47 3.53 3.29 2.88
CA GLY A 47 4.19 2.18 3.55
C GLY A 47 4.24 0.93 2.70
N GLN A 48 4.45 -0.18 3.39
CA GLN A 48 4.41 -1.50 2.78
C GLN A 48 3.79 -2.49 3.76
N GLY A 49 3.20 -3.55 3.24
CA GLY A 49 2.59 -4.56 4.09
C GLY A 49 2.27 -5.84 3.35
N ARG A 50 2.07 -6.89 4.14
CA ARG A 50 1.64 -8.20 3.69
C ARG A 50 0.42 -8.61 4.49
N ILE A 51 -0.60 -9.09 3.79
CA ILE A 51 -1.78 -9.69 4.38
C ILE A 51 -1.56 -11.20 4.40
N MET A 52 -1.73 -11.81 5.56
CA MET A 52 -1.59 -13.24 5.75
C MET A 52 -2.93 -13.97 5.53
N HIS A 53 -2.88 -15.31 5.41
CA HIS A 53 -4.09 -16.12 5.15
C HIS A 53 -5.13 -16.04 6.26
N ASP A 54 -4.70 -15.77 7.49
CA ASP A 54 -5.54 -15.64 8.67
C ASP A 54 -6.12 -14.22 8.87
N GLY A 55 -5.90 -13.32 7.91
CA GLY A 55 -6.32 -11.93 7.98
C GLY A 55 -5.47 -11.04 8.87
N SER A 56 -4.34 -11.55 9.38
CA SER A 56 -3.34 -10.71 10.03
C SER A 56 -2.59 -9.85 8.99
N VAL A 57 -2.06 -8.72 9.44
CA VAL A 57 -1.30 -7.81 8.59
C VAL A 57 0.03 -7.47 9.26
N VAL A 58 1.11 -7.55 8.52
CA VAL A 58 2.42 -7.09 8.98
C VAL A 58 2.96 -6.08 7.99
N GLY A 59 3.57 -5.00 8.49
CA GLY A 59 4.07 -3.98 7.58
C GLY A 59 4.70 -2.80 8.29
N SER A 60 4.90 -1.75 7.51
CA SER A 60 5.38 -0.48 8.01
C SER A 60 4.52 0.65 7.44
N ILE A 61 4.40 1.72 8.20
CA ILE A 61 3.61 2.90 7.87
C ILE A 61 4.39 4.17 8.18
N GLN A 62 4.29 5.13 7.29
CA GLN A 62 4.78 6.49 7.47
C GLN A 62 3.61 7.45 7.22
N PHE A 63 3.19 8.16 8.25
CA PHE A 63 2.07 9.07 8.16
C PHE A 63 2.45 10.35 7.42
N GLN A 64 1.59 10.82 6.52
CA GLN A 64 1.70 12.08 5.76
C GLN A 64 3.07 12.29 5.08
N GLY A 65 3.77 11.20 4.78
CA GLY A 65 5.06 11.25 4.08
C GLY A 65 6.23 11.87 4.86
N ALA A 66 6.01 12.34 6.10
CA ALA A 66 6.98 13.13 6.86
C ALA A 66 7.33 12.54 8.24
N GLY A 67 6.56 11.61 8.77
CA GLY A 67 6.80 10.99 10.08
C GLY A 67 7.87 9.90 10.05
N GLN A 68 8.25 9.42 11.23
CA GLN A 68 9.10 8.24 11.35
C GLN A 68 8.38 7.00 10.80
N LEU A 69 9.12 6.13 10.14
CA LEU A 69 8.63 4.83 9.72
C LEU A 69 8.32 3.98 10.97
N ARG A 70 7.08 3.51 11.08
CA ARG A 70 6.64 2.66 12.19
C ARG A 70 6.33 1.27 11.66
N TYR A 71 6.72 0.26 12.40
CA TYR A 71 6.32 -1.12 12.13
C TYR A 71 5.02 -1.43 12.85
N ALA A 72 4.13 -2.12 12.15
CA ALA A 72 2.84 -2.52 12.68
C ALA A 72 2.58 -3.99 12.38
N ALA A 73 2.04 -4.68 13.37
CA ALA A 73 1.51 -6.03 13.23
C ALA A 73 0.07 -6.01 13.76
N LEU A 74 -0.87 -6.34 12.91
CA LEU A 74 -2.28 -6.47 13.27
C LEU A 74 -2.62 -7.95 13.41
N PRO A 75 -3.38 -8.34 14.43
CA PRO A 75 -3.66 -9.75 14.73
C PRO A 75 -4.49 -10.43 13.65
N ALA A 76 -4.55 -11.76 13.72
CA ALA A 76 -5.47 -12.57 12.91
C ALA A 76 -6.92 -12.07 13.02
N GLY A 77 -7.65 -12.14 11.91
CA GLY A 77 -9.02 -11.67 11.82
C GLY A 77 -9.19 -10.15 11.75
N THR A 78 -8.09 -9.37 11.66
CA THR A 78 -8.18 -7.92 11.42
C THR A 78 -8.84 -7.63 10.08
N LEU A 79 -8.45 -8.33 9.02
CA LEU A 79 -9.13 -8.23 7.72
C LEU A 79 -10.07 -9.42 7.53
N GLN A 80 -11.31 -9.13 7.24
CA GLN A 80 -12.38 -10.09 7.09
C GLN A 80 -13.19 -9.81 5.82
N VAL A 81 -13.65 -10.89 5.18
CA VAL A 81 -14.67 -10.79 4.14
C VAL A 81 -16.03 -10.75 4.79
N LYS A 82 -16.83 -9.72 4.50
CA LYS A 82 -18.22 -9.59 4.94
C LYS A 82 -19.10 -9.35 3.71
N GLY A 83 -19.83 -10.38 3.30
CA GLY A 83 -20.55 -10.36 2.02
C GLY A 83 -19.57 -10.17 0.85
N GLU A 84 -19.78 -9.14 0.05
CA GLU A 84 -18.91 -8.82 -1.09
C GLU A 84 -17.80 -7.80 -0.79
N SER A 85 -17.68 -7.39 0.49
CA SER A 85 -16.73 -6.36 0.91
C SER A 85 -15.61 -6.94 1.77
N VAL A 86 -14.44 -6.34 1.71
CA VAL A 86 -13.36 -6.56 2.65
C VAL A 86 -13.44 -5.50 3.74
N CYS A 87 -13.56 -5.92 4.99
CA CYS A 87 -13.70 -5.00 6.14
C CYS A 87 -12.52 -5.17 7.10
N ALA A 88 -12.12 -4.07 7.75
CA ALA A 88 -11.12 -4.11 8.81
C ALA A 88 -11.78 -4.03 10.18
N SER A 89 -11.41 -4.93 11.08
CA SER A 89 -11.81 -4.90 12.49
C SER A 89 -10.58 -4.72 13.36
N VAL A 90 -10.41 -3.54 13.92
CA VAL A 90 -9.28 -3.21 14.78
C VAL A 90 -9.75 -3.04 16.21
N ARG A 91 -9.09 -3.72 17.16
CA ARG A 91 -9.42 -3.60 18.58
C ARG A 91 -9.32 -2.14 19.05
N GLY A 92 -10.33 -1.68 19.76
CA GLY A 92 -10.42 -0.30 20.25
C GLY A 92 -11.07 0.68 19.28
N MET A 93 -11.40 0.27 18.05
CA MET A 93 -12.22 1.06 17.14
C MET A 93 -13.69 0.66 17.26
N PRO A 94 -14.61 1.61 17.44
CA PRO A 94 -16.04 1.32 17.61
C PRO A 94 -16.75 0.92 16.32
N PHE A 95 -16.05 0.95 15.19
CA PHE A 95 -16.59 0.62 13.86
C PHE A 95 -15.60 -0.23 13.06
N SER A 96 -16.12 -0.95 12.10
CA SER A 96 -15.33 -1.77 11.16
C SER A 96 -15.50 -1.19 9.76
N PRO A 97 -14.58 -0.38 9.25
CA PRO A 97 -14.67 0.16 7.91
C PRO A 97 -14.59 -0.96 6.87
N CYS A 98 -15.40 -0.87 5.84
CA CYS A 98 -15.35 -1.76 4.69
C CYS A 98 -14.79 -1.01 3.48
N PHE A 99 -14.18 -1.75 2.57
CA PHE A 99 -13.43 -1.22 1.45
C PHE A 99 -13.92 -1.80 0.14
N ASN A 100 -14.04 -0.94 -0.85
CA ASN A 100 -14.19 -1.31 -2.24
C ASN A 100 -12.79 -1.45 -2.85
N LEU A 101 -12.56 -2.53 -3.56
CA LEU A 101 -11.26 -2.83 -4.16
C LEU A 101 -11.41 -2.82 -5.68
N THR A 102 -10.65 -1.97 -6.34
CA THR A 102 -10.65 -1.82 -7.79
C THR A 102 -9.28 -2.24 -8.33
N ARG A 103 -9.24 -3.23 -9.20
CA ARG A 103 -8.02 -3.63 -9.90
C ARG A 103 -7.66 -2.55 -10.91
N LEU A 104 -6.43 -2.06 -10.85
CA LEU A 104 -5.90 -1.11 -11.81
C LEU A 104 -5.12 -1.83 -12.92
N ASP A 105 -4.34 -2.85 -12.53
CA ASP A 105 -3.58 -3.70 -13.45
C ASP A 105 -3.25 -5.06 -12.79
N GLU A 106 -2.34 -5.85 -13.38
CA GLU A 106 -1.94 -7.17 -12.88
C GLU A 106 -1.20 -7.13 -11.53
N LYS A 107 -0.69 -5.97 -11.13
CA LYS A 107 0.14 -5.79 -9.94
C LYS A 107 -0.38 -4.73 -8.98
N SER A 108 -1.35 -3.94 -9.41
CA SER A 108 -1.85 -2.83 -8.61
C SER A 108 -3.37 -2.82 -8.47
N PHE A 109 -3.81 -2.29 -7.34
CA PHE A 109 -5.22 -2.06 -7.05
C PHE A 109 -5.38 -0.80 -6.20
N ARG A 110 -6.58 -0.25 -6.22
CA ARG A 110 -7.01 0.82 -5.34
C ARG A 110 -8.00 0.28 -4.33
N GLY A 111 -7.75 0.58 -3.06
CA GLY A 111 -8.70 0.36 -1.98
C GLY A 111 -9.29 1.69 -1.54
N SER A 112 -10.62 1.81 -1.54
CA SER A 112 -11.32 2.99 -1.06
C SER A 112 -12.32 2.63 0.03
N VAL A 113 -12.51 3.52 1.00
CA VAL A 113 -13.53 3.33 2.05
C VAL A 113 -14.90 3.36 1.40
N SER A 114 -15.74 2.36 1.70
CA SER A 114 -17.10 2.26 1.16
C SER A 114 -17.90 3.51 1.54
N GLY A 115 -18.49 4.15 0.53
CA GLY A 115 -19.23 5.40 0.68
C GLY A 115 -18.36 6.68 0.69
N LEU A 116 -17.03 6.54 0.76
CA LEU A 116 -16.07 7.65 0.75
C LEU A 116 -15.01 7.42 -0.32
N GLY A 117 -15.38 7.45 -1.58
CA GLY A 117 -14.51 7.11 -2.71
C GLY A 117 -13.22 7.93 -2.82
N PHE A 118 -13.19 9.15 -2.27
CA PHE A 118 -11.97 9.96 -2.19
C PHE A 118 -10.96 9.43 -1.16
N ALA A 119 -11.42 8.77 -0.09
CA ALA A 119 -10.56 8.17 0.93
C ALA A 119 -10.01 6.84 0.41
N SER A 120 -8.92 6.88 -0.31
CA SER A 120 -8.35 5.73 -1.01
C SER A 120 -6.83 5.64 -0.87
N CYS A 121 -6.34 4.40 -1.00
CA CYS A 121 -4.93 4.08 -1.14
C CYS A 121 -4.71 3.28 -2.43
N GLU A 122 -3.61 3.52 -3.09
CA GLU A 122 -3.14 2.70 -4.19
C GLU A 122 -2.07 1.72 -3.70
N PHE A 123 -2.20 0.47 -4.09
CA PHE A 123 -1.35 -0.63 -3.68
C PHE A 123 -0.65 -1.21 -4.89
N THR A 124 0.67 -1.37 -4.83
CA THR A 124 1.48 -2.00 -5.89
C THR A 124 2.23 -3.19 -5.34
N ARG A 125 2.03 -4.35 -5.97
CA ARG A 125 2.71 -5.59 -5.60
C ARG A 125 4.21 -5.51 -5.85
N GLN A 126 4.98 -5.84 -4.83
CA GLN A 126 6.42 -5.98 -4.94
C GLN A 126 6.77 -7.35 -5.54
N ASN A 127 7.57 -7.35 -6.60
CA ASN A 127 8.14 -8.58 -7.13
C ASN A 127 9.17 -9.08 -6.11
N GLY A 128 9.06 -10.35 -5.69
CA GLY A 128 9.70 -11.04 -4.57
C GLY A 128 11.21 -10.94 -4.29
N ARG A 129 11.87 -9.90 -4.75
CA ARG A 129 13.10 -9.43 -4.11
C ARG A 129 12.66 -8.44 -3.05
N ALA A 130 12.77 -8.84 -1.78
CA ALA A 130 12.71 -7.91 -0.68
C ALA A 130 13.49 -6.66 -1.09
N ALA A 131 12.80 -5.54 -1.25
CA ALA A 131 13.48 -4.26 -1.29
C ALA A 131 14.11 -4.14 0.10
N VAL A 132 15.37 -4.53 0.20
CA VAL A 132 16.22 -4.14 1.30
C VAL A 132 16.17 -2.63 1.23
N ILE A 133 15.39 -2.02 2.10
CA ILE A 133 15.50 -0.60 2.37
C ILE A 133 16.94 -0.44 2.83
N ARG A 134 17.81 -0.04 1.91
CA ARG A 134 19.08 0.55 2.27
C ARG A 134 18.71 1.82 3.01
N SER A 135 18.55 1.68 4.33
CA SER A 135 18.83 2.79 5.19
C SER A 135 20.30 3.12 4.89
N THR A 136 20.53 4.20 4.17
CA THR A 136 21.79 4.91 4.17
C THR A 136 21.94 5.47 5.59
N GLN A 137 22.21 4.59 6.54
CA GLN A 137 22.94 4.97 7.72
C GLN A 137 24.34 5.25 7.21
N ASN A 138 24.66 6.53 7.07
CA ASN A 138 26.01 7.01 7.17
C ASN A 138 26.50 6.59 8.56
N HIS A 139 26.94 5.35 8.67
CA HIS A 139 27.86 4.94 9.71
C HIS A 139 29.21 5.49 9.28
N SER A 140 29.56 6.65 9.78
CA SER A 140 30.93 7.05 9.97
C SER A 140 31.61 5.84 10.64
N ASN A 141 32.55 5.21 9.91
CA ASN A 141 33.42 4.19 10.43
C ASN A 141 34.36 4.85 11.47
N GLU A 142 33.88 5.08 12.65
CA GLU A 142 34.68 5.44 13.80
C GLU A 142 34.77 4.19 14.69
N PRO A 143 35.96 3.57 14.80
CA PRO A 143 36.14 2.42 15.65
C PRO A 143 35.90 2.83 17.10
N LEU A 144 34.91 2.22 17.75
CA LEU A 144 34.65 2.32 19.19
C LEU A 144 35.93 1.94 19.95
N ARG A 145 36.72 2.94 20.38
CA ARG A 145 37.78 2.75 21.35
C ARG A 145 37.15 2.55 22.72
N LEU A 146 37.16 1.31 23.19
CA LEU A 146 36.94 0.98 24.58
C LEU A 146 38.04 1.63 25.42
N ARG A 147 37.71 2.72 26.12
CA ARG A 147 38.55 3.26 27.16
C ARG A 147 38.42 2.37 28.42
N SER A 148 39.38 1.49 28.59
CA SER A 148 39.60 0.87 29.87
C SER A 148 40.26 1.89 30.79
N SER A 149 39.50 2.48 31.68
CA SER A 149 40.04 3.23 32.82
C SER A 149 40.03 2.35 34.07
N ILE A 150 41.10 1.56 34.25
CA ILE A 150 41.40 0.98 35.54
C ILE A 150 42.27 2.03 36.26
N THR A 151 41.68 2.72 37.21
CA THR A 151 42.48 3.47 38.22
C THR A 151 42.48 2.66 39.49
N ALA A 152 43.55 1.92 39.66
CA ALA A 152 43.90 1.37 40.97
C ALA A 152 44.50 2.53 41.79
N THR A 153 43.91 2.86 42.91
CA THR A 153 44.55 3.66 43.94
C THR A 153 44.78 2.78 45.14
N ALA A 154 46.05 2.43 45.32
CA ALA A 154 46.56 1.89 46.59
C ALA A 154 46.93 3.09 47.48
N ASN A 155 46.42 3.15 48.66
CA ASN A 155 47.16 3.41 49.91
C ASN A 155 46.21 3.39 51.08
#